data_050d952aa45d23f88678f3623eb68635
#
_entry.id   050d952aa45d23f88678f3623eb68635
#
_cell.length_a   1.000
_cell.length_b   1.000
_cell.length_c   1.000
_cell.angle_alpha   90.00
_cell.angle_beta   90.00
_cell.angle_gamma   90.00
#
_symmetry.space_group_name_H-M   'P 1'
#
loop_
_entity.id
_entity.type
_entity.pdbx_description
1 polymer ?
#
loop_
_entity_poly.entity_id
_entity_poly.type
_entity_poly.pdbx_seq_one_letter_code
_entity_poly.pdbx_strand_id
1 'polypeptide(L)'
;MRSILTAATLACVVILSACASGEPKPKEPIRLELTVNAQADVNPDERGRAAPIVVRLYELKNDNAFKAADFFTLQTQDKTVLADDVVKRDELQLRPGEHQTIVRRPGADTTAIGVIAAYRDLPNSVWRAVYTMPTLDKAWYSFSAPKLKLTVDLEAKAVKIEEAKK
;
A
#
# COMPACT_ATOMS: atom_id res chain seq x y z
N MET A 1 -16.20 52.82 -45.09
CA MET A 1 -16.95 51.61 -44.59
C MET A 1 -16.22 50.28 -44.75
N ARG A 2 -15.02 50.23 -45.29
CA ARG A 2 -14.28 48.95 -45.51
C ARG A 2 -13.31 48.59 -44.34
N SER A 3 -13.00 49.53 -43.47
CA SER A 3 -12.02 49.36 -42.39
C SER A 3 -12.58 48.83 -41.07
N ILE A 4 -13.91 48.76 -40.93
CA ILE A 4 -14.57 48.30 -39.67
C ILE A 4 -14.80 46.80 -39.66
N LEU A 5 -14.91 46.18 -40.84
CA LEU A 5 -15.14 44.73 -40.95
C LEU A 5 -13.92 43.86 -40.68
N THR A 6 -12.70 44.40 -40.84
CA THR A 6 -11.47 43.67 -40.61
C THR A 6 -11.06 43.61 -39.13
N ALA A 7 -11.53 44.53 -38.29
CA ALA A 7 -11.26 44.54 -36.86
C ALA A 7 -12.12 43.51 -36.07
N ALA A 8 -13.30 43.19 -36.55
CA ALA A 8 -14.21 42.25 -35.87
C ALA A 8 -13.80 40.78 -36.03
N THR A 9 -13.13 40.42 -37.13
CA THR A 9 -12.68 39.03 -37.37
C THR A 9 -11.42 38.64 -36.61
N LEU A 10 -10.59 39.61 -36.21
CA LEU A 10 -9.35 39.31 -35.45
C LEU A 10 -9.63 39.11 -33.95
N ALA A 11 -10.72 39.63 -33.43
CA ALA A 11 -11.09 39.48 -32.00
C ALA A 11 -11.72 38.11 -31.67
N CYS A 12 -12.26 37.37 -32.65
CA CYS A 12 -12.90 36.06 -32.40
C CYS A 12 -11.90 34.89 -32.33
N VAL A 13 -10.67 35.05 -32.80
CA VAL A 13 -9.69 33.94 -32.84
C VAL A 13 -8.93 33.75 -31.52
N VAL A 14 -8.93 34.74 -30.63
CA VAL A 14 -8.15 34.71 -29.38
C VAL A 14 -8.90 34.00 -28.22
N ILE A 15 -10.20 33.70 -28.38
CA ILE A 15 -11.02 33.15 -27.26
C ILE A 15 -11.02 31.61 -27.24
N LEU A 16 -10.46 30.91 -28.24
CA LEU A 16 -10.51 29.45 -28.31
C LEU A 16 -9.26 28.73 -27.72
N SER A 17 -8.31 29.44 -27.14
CA SER A 17 -7.08 28.83 -26.61
C SER A 17 -7.10 28.56 -25.10
N ALA A 18 -8.22 28.74 -24.40
CA ALA A 18 -8.27 28.71 -22.94
C ALA A 18 -8.89 27.40 -22.35
N CYS A 19 -8.89 26.30 -23.08
CA CYS A 19 -9.44 25.05 -22.56
C CYS A 19 -8.57 23.87 -22.89
N ALA A 20 -7.38 23.74 -22.27
CA ALA A 20 -6.70 22.44 -22.19
C ALA A 20 -5.56 22.45 -21.14
N SER A 21 -5.81 22.89 -19.94
CA SER A 21 -5.00 22.50 -18.79
C SER A 21 -5.90 21.77 -17.81
N GLY A 22 -6.23 20.53 -18.16
CA GLY A 22 -6.78 19.60 -17.19
C GLY A 22 -5.70 19.28 -16.17
N GLU A 23 -5.64 20.05 -15.06
CA GLU A 23 -4.86 19.63 -13.91
C GLU A 23 -5.26 18.20 -13.55
N PRO A 24 -4.29 17.28 -13.32
CA PRO A 24 -4.61 15.94 -12.89
C PRO A 24 -5.40 16.04 -11.60
N LYS A 25 -6.67 15.60 -11.65
CA LYS A 25 -7.56 15.62 -10.48
C LYS A 25 -6.85 14.86 -9.35
N PRO A 26 -6.77 15.45 -8.14
CA PRO A 26 -6.16 14.77 -7.01
C PRO A 26 -6.81 13.40 -6.82
N LYS A 27 -5.98 12.35 -6.75
CA LYS A 27 -6.45 10.99 -6.44
C LYS A 27 -7.12 11.04 -5.08
N GLU A 28 -8.36 10.57 -4.97
CA GLU A 28 -8.99 10.50 -3.66
C GLU A 28 -8.27 9.48 -2.77
N PRO A 29 -8.03 9.85 -1.51
CA PRO A 29 -7.33 8.97 -0.61
C PRO A 29 -8.18 7.72 -0.32
N ILE A 30 -7.61 6.54 -0.60
CA ILE A 30 -8.19 5.25 -0.23
C ILE A 30 -8.27 5.17 1.30
N ARG A 31 -9.37 4.62 1.84
CA ARG A 31 -9.44 4.21 3.24
C ARG A 31 -9.00 2.75 3.33
N LEU A 32 -7.80 2.52 3.88
CA LEU A 32 -7.28 1.19 4.13
C LEU A 32 -7.75 0.69 5.50
N GLU A 33 -8.31 -0.51 5.53
CA GLU A 33 -8.55 -1.32 6.71
C GLU A 33 -7.70 -2.59 6.57
N LEU A 34 -6.66 -2.71 7.38
CA LEU A 34 -5.71 -3.81 7.35
C LEU A 34 -5.84 -4.62 8.64
N THR A 35 -6.27 -5.87 8.54
CA THR A 35 -6.37 -6.80 9.67
C THR A 35 -5.21 -7.78 9.60
N VAL A 36 -4.43 -7.87 10.67
CA VAL A 36 -3.33 -8.83 10.82
C VAL A 36 -3.79 -9.91 11.78
N ASN A 37 -3.83 -11.16 11.31
CA ASN A 37 -4.28 -12.33 12.07
C ASN A 37 -3.10 -13.27 12.33
N ALA A 38 -2.76 -13.54 13.57
CA ALA A 38 -1.85 -14.61 13.93
C ALA A 38 -2.67 -15.89 14.18
N GLN A 39 -2.44 -16.92 13.36
CA GLN A 39 -3.09 -18.23 13.54
C GLN A 39 -2.70 -18.85 14.89
N ALA A 40 -3.54 -19.75 15.40
CA ALA A 40 -3.28 -20.39 16.69
C ALA A 40 -1.97 -21.22 16.73
N ASP A 41 -1.49 -21.65 15.57
CA ASP A 41 -0.26 -22.42 15.38
C ASP A 41 0.91 -21.61 14.82
N VAL A 42 0.80 -20.27 14.81
CA VAL A 42 1.81 -19.36 14.24
C VAL A 42 3.20 -19.57 14.85
N ASN A 43 4.24 -19.49 13.99
CA ASN A 43 5.66 -19.43 14.41
C ASN A 43 6.08 -20.54 15.39
N PRO A 44 5.81 -21.84 15.09
CA PRO A 44 6.06 -22.93 16.02
C PRO A 44 7.56 -23.13 16.29
N ASP A 45 7.85 -23.58 17.50
CA ASP A 45 9.20 -24.07 17.85
C ASP A 45 9.43 -25.51 17.30
N GLU A 46 10.62 -26.07 17.56
CA GLU A 46 11.01 -27.41 17.13
C GLU A 46 10.09 -28.53 17.69
N ARG A 47 9.35 -28.23 18.75
CA ARG A 47 8.38 -29.13 19.38
C ARG A 47 6.96 -28.89 18.91
N GLY A 48 6.76 -28.02 17.89
CA GLY A 48 5.45 -27.64 17.35
C GLY A 48 4.64 -26.70 18.23
N ARG A 49 5.22 -26.10 19.26
CA ARG A 49 4.51 -25.16 20.14
C ARG A 49 4.51 -23.77 19.49
N ALA A 50 3.33 -23.23 19.27
CA ALA A 50 3.14 -21.88 18.75
C ALA A 50 3.83 -20.81 19.62
N ALA A 51 4.33 -19.77 18.99
CA ALA A 51 5.02 -18.69 19.68
C ALA A 51 4.64 -17.30 19.10
N PRO A 52 4.80 -16.23 19.90
CA PRO A 52 4.61 -14.87 19.41
C PRO A 52 5.49 -14.57 18.20
N ILE A 53 4.98 -13.71 17.31
CA ILE A 53 5.65 -13.30 16.09
C ILE A 53 5.70 -11.79 15.97
N VAL A 54 6.83 -11.26 15.51
CA VAL A 54 6.98 -9.85 15.16
C VAL A 54 6.72 -9.67 13.68
N VAL A 55 5.92 -8.69 13.33
CA VAL A 55 5.53 -8.35 11.96
C VAL A 55 5.81 -6.90 11.70
N ARG A 56 6.41 -6.59 10.57
CA ARG A 56 6.52 -5.22 10.07
C ARG A 56 5.69 -5.01 8.82
N LEU A 57 4.97 -3.91 8.82
CA LEU A 57 4.13 -3.46 7.72
C LEU A 57 4.77 -2.22 7.10
N TYR A 58 4.84 -2.19 5.78
CA TYR A 58 5.42 -1.10 5.02
C TYR A 58 4.39 -0.56 4.01
N GLU A 59 4.19 0.75 4.00
CA GLU A 59 3.62 1.44 2.86
C GLU A 59 4.77 1.83 1.93
N LEU A 60 4.73 1.38 0.69
CA LEU A 60 5.82 1.52 -0.27
C LEU A 60 5.39 2.35 -1.48
N LYS A 61 6.27 3.27 -1.92
CA LYS A 61 6.15 3.95 -3.22
C LYS A 61 6.60 3.04 -4.36
N ASN A 62 7.61 2.21 -4.09
CA ASN A 62 8.14 1.21 -5.01
C ASN A 62 8.53 -0.03 -4.20
N ASP A 63 8.15 -1.20 -4.70
CA ASP A 63 8.39 -2.47 -3.99
C ASP A 63 9.60 -3.26 -4.50
N ASN A 64 10.35 -2.75 -5.49
CA ASN A 64 11.48 -3.45 -6.10
C ASN A 64 12.59 -3.74 -5.08
N ALA A 65 13.07 -2.72 -4.35
CA ALA A 65 14.09 -2.89 -3.33
C ALA A 65 13.60 -3.81 -2.20
N PHE A 66 12.33 -3.67 -1.79
CA PHE A 66 11.72 -4.53 -0.79
C PHE A 66 11.66 -6.00 -1.23
N LYS A 67 11.35 -6.28 -2.49
CA LYS A 67 11.31 -7.64 -3.06
C LYS A 67 12.70 -8.23 -3.25
N ALA A 68 13.71 -7.41 -3.53
CA ALA A 68 15.09 -7.86 -3.78
C ALA A 68 15.89 -8.13 -2.51
N ALA A 69 15.63 -7.40 -1.42
CA ALA A 69 16.38 -7.51 -0.17
C ALA A 69 16.09 -8.82 0.57
N ASP A 70 17.08 -9.35 1.29
CA ASP A 70 16.90 -10.47 2.20
C ASP A 70 16.28 -10.03 3.54
N PHE A 71 15.87 -11.02 4.36
CA PHE A 71 15.18 -10.75 5.62
C PHE A 71 16.02 -9.92 6.60
N PHE A 72 17.30 -10.27 6.79
CA PHE A 72 18.16 -9.60 7.77
C PHE A 72 18.47 -8.18 7.36
N THR A 73 18.64 -7.94 6.07
CA THR A 73 18.78 -6.59 5.51
C THR A 73 17.54 -5.74 5.78
N LEU A 74 16.33 -6.25 5.52
CA LEU A 74 15.09 -5.54 5.85
C LEU A 74 14.89 -5.38 7.35
N GLN A 75 15.34 -6.33 8.18
CA GLN A 75 15.18 -6.24 9.62
C GLN A 75 16.09 -5.19 10.25
N THR A 76 17.34 -5.06 9.77
CA THR A 76 18.38 -4.24 10.43
C THR A 76 18.70 -2.95 9.69
N GLN A 77 18.50 -2.88 8.38
CA GLN A 77 18.93 -1.79 7.50
C GLN A 77 17.80 -1.27 6.59
N ASP A 78 16.54 -1.53 6.92
CA ASP A 78 15.39 -1.14 6.11
C ASP A 78 15.40 0.34 5.73
N LYS A 79 15.77 1.23 6.66
CA LYS A 79 15.86 2.67 6.41
C LYS A 79 16.87 3.06 5.33
N THR A 80 17.96 2.27 5.21
CA THR A 80 19.01 2.52 4.22
C THR A 80 18.66 1.90 2.87
N VAL A 81 18.19 0.63 2.90
CA VAL A 81 17.94 -0.15 1.69
C VAL A 81 16.68 0.29 0.98
N LEU A 82 15.65 0.65 1.73
CA LEU A 82 14.38 1.12 1.17
C LEU A 82 14.34 2.65 1.02
N ALA A 83 15.16 3.38 1.79
CA ALA A 83 15.33 4.83 1.71
C ALA A 83 14.00 5.57 1.46
N ASP A 84 13.91 6.28 0.33
CA ASP A 84 12.74 7.07 -0.06
C ASP A 84 11.53 6.25 -0.53
N ASP A 85 11.67 4.94 -0.70
CA ASP A 85 10.58 4.05 -1.10
C ASP A 85 9.59 3.79 0.04
N VAL A 86 9.98 4.01 1.32
CA VAL A 86 9.09 3.83 2.47
C VAL A 86 8.30 5.11 2.76
N VAL A 87 6.99 5.03 2.64
CA VAL A 87 6.06 6.09 3.07
C VAL A 87 5.80 5.97 4.57
N LYS A 88 5.56 4.75 5.05
CA LYS A 88 5.28 4.46 6.45
C LYS A 88 5.71 3.05 6.83
N ARG A 89 6.13 2.89 8.08
CA ARG A 89 6.47 1.60 8.69
C ARG A 89 5.76 1.46 10.04
N ASP A 90 5.14 0.31 10.27
CA ASP A 90 4.63 -0.10 11.58
C ASP A 90 5.25 -1.43 11.99
N GLU A 91 5.37 -1.66 13.28
CA GLU A 91 5.83 -2.92 13.86
C GLU A 91 4.82 -3.40 14.88
N LEU A 92 4.41 -4.65 14.77
CA LEU A 92 3.45 -5.30 15.64
C LEU A 92 4.06 -6.57 16.22
N GLN A 93 3.68 -6.90 17.44
CA GLN A 93 3.95 -8.19 18.03
C GLN A 93 2.63 -8.86 18.37
N LEU A 94 2.36 -10.04 17.80
CA LEU A 94 1.12 -10.77 18.01
C LEU A 94 1.41 -12.12 18.68
N ARG A 95 0.51 -12.51 19.58
CA ARG A 95 0.48 -13.85 20.17
C ARG A 95 -0.31 -14.80 19.28
N PRO A 96 -0.10 -16.11 19.39
CA PRO A 96 -0.94 -17.09 18.72
C PRO A 96 -2.43 -16.85 18.98
N GLY A 97 -3.23 -16.80 17.90
CA GLY A 97 -4.66 -16.53 17.94
C GLY A 97 -5.04 -15.04 18.08
N GLU A 98 -4.07 -14.13 18.19
CA GLU A 98 -4.32 -12.69 18.29
C GLU A 98 -4.54 -12.07 16.92
N HIS A 99 -5.38 -11.03 16.86
CA HIS A 99 -5.56 -10.21 15.68
C HIS A 99 -5.52 -8.72 16.03
N GLN A 100 -5.07 -7.91 15.07
CA GLN A 100 -5.04 -6.46 15.21
C GLN A 100 -5.50 -5.80 13.91
N THR A 101 -6.38 -4.81 13.99
CA THR A 101 -6.86 -4.05 12.84
C THR A 101 -6.33 -2.63 12.86
N ILE A 102 -5.77 -2.20 11.74
CA ILE A 102 -5.27 -0.86 11.49
C ILE A 102 -6.18 -0.20 10.47
N VAL A 103 -6.76 0.95 10.81
CA VAL A 103 -7.60 1.74 9.89
C VAL A 103 -6.93 3.08 9.66
N ARG A 104 -6.60 3.38 8.39
CA ARG A 104 -5.95 4.66 8.04
C ARG A 104 -6.13 5.01 6.57
N ARG A 105 -5.64 6.18 6.21
CA ARG A 105 -5.45 6.58 4.82
C ARG A 105 -3.97 6.42 4.49
N PRO A 106 -3.60 5.55 3.52
CA PRO A 106 -2.22 5.46 3.05
C PRO A 106 -1.74 6.78 2.49
N GLY A 107 -0.43 6.98 2.47
CA GLY A 107 0.16 8.14 1.79
C GLY A 107 -0.23 8.17 0.31
N ALA A 108 -0.32 9.37 -0.26
CA ALA A 108 -0.75 9.56 -1.66
C ALA A 108 0.14 8.81 -2.68
N ASP A 109 1.40 8.61 -2.34
CA ASP A 109 2.39 7.93 -3.18
C ASP A 109 2.46 6.41 -2.93
N THR A 110 1.64 5.86 -2.02
CA THR A 110 1.65 4.44 -1.70
C THR A 110 1.12 3.63 -2.89
N THR A 111 1.96 2.75 -3.43
CA THR A 111 1.62 1.83 -4.53
C THR A 111 1.55 0.38 -4.09
N ALA A 112 2.15 0.04 -2.94
CA ALA A 112 2.15 -1.32 -2.41
C ALA A 112 2.18 -1.34 -0.88
N ILE A 113 1.67 -2.45 -0.33
CA ILE A 113 1.81 -2.81 1.08
C ILE A 113 2.76 -4.00 1.17
N GLY A 114 3.90 -3.81 1.83
CA GLY A 114 4.86 -4.87 2.12
C GLY A 114 4.69 -5.39 3.54
N VAL A 115 4.90 -6.68 3.73
CA VAL A 115 4.85 -7.34 5.04
C VAL A 115 6.06 -8.24 5.19
N ILE A 116 6.76 -8.15 6.33
CA ILE A 116 7.74 -9.16 6.75
C ILE A 116 7.33 -9.71 8.11
N ALA A 117 7.52 -11.01 8.31
CA ALA A 117 7.21 -11.72 9.53
C ALA A 117 8.44 -12.48 10.03
N ALA A 118 8.81 -12.27 11.31
CA ALA A 118 10.02 -12.83 11.90
C ALA A 118 9.79 -14.26 12.41
N TYR A 119 9.72 -15.20 11.47
CA TYR A 119 9.61 -16.63 11.78
C TYR A 119 10.91 -17.17 12.39
N ARG A 120 10.80 -18.08 13.35
CA ARG A 120 11.93 -18.81 13.96
C ARG A 120 12.65 -19.69 12.94
N ASP A 121 11.85 -20.44 12.17
CA ASP A 121 12.32 -21.30 11.08
C ASP A 121 12.34 -20.51 9.76
N LEU A 122 13.12 -19.41 9.74
CA LEU A 122 13.17 -18.49 8.61
C LEU A 122 13.51 -19.18 7.28
N PRO A 123 14.48 -20.12 7.23
CA PRO A 123 14.85 -20.78 5.97
C PRO A 123 13.71 -21.60 5.33
N ASN A 124 12.77 -22.09 6.15
CA ASN A 124 11.65 -22.91 5.70
C ASN A 124 10.31 -22.15 5.74
N SER A 125 10.37 -20.82 5.79
CA SER A 125 9.17 -19.99 5.88
C SER A 125 9.03 -19.05 4.68
N VAL A 126 7.78 -18.74 4.33
CA VAL A 126 7.44 -17.60 3.49
C VAL A 126 7.31 -16.38 4.39
N TRP A 127 8.42 -15.70 4.63
CA TRP A 127 8.52 -14.61 5.61
C TRP A 127 8.14 -13.24 5.06
N ARG A 128 7.88 -13.11 3.74
CA ARG A 128 7.56 -11.86 3.05
C ARG A 128 6.32 -12.01 2.18
N ALA A 129 5.48 -10.98 2.20
CA ALA A 129 4.36 -10.82 1.28
C ALA A 129 4.26 -9.38 0.80
N VAL A 130 3.71 -9.18 -0.40
CA VAL A 130 3.50 -7.86 -1.00
C VAL A 130 2.12 -7.84 -1.65
N TYR A 131 1.38 -6.77 -1.41
CA TYR A 131 0.12 -6.47 -2.08
C TYR A 131 0.26 -5.18 -2.88
N THR A 132 0.04 -5.25 -4.19
CA THR A 132 0.05 -4.06 -5.05
C THR A 132 -1.29 -3.35 -4.94
N MET A 133 -1.26 -2.08 -4.56
CA MET A 133 -2.46 -1.27 -4.40
C MET A 133 -3.16 -1.06 -5.76
N PRO A 134 -4.48 -1.24 -5.83
CA PRO A 134 -5.20 -0.97 -7.05
C PRO A 134 -5.17 0.51 -7.40
N THR A 135 -5.07 0.83 -8.68
CA THR A 135 -5.33 2.18 -9.19
C THR A 135 -6.84 2.39 -9.18
N LEU A 136 -7.34 3.13 -8.21
CA LEU A 136 -8.77 3.40 -8.12
C LEU A 136 -9.08 4.69 -8.87
N ASP A 137 -9.72 4.56 -10.04
CA ASP A 137 -10.32 5.68 -10.72
C ASP A 137 -11.63 6.06 -10.02
N LYS A 138 -11.70 7.29 -9.53
CA LYS A 138 -12.93 7.79 -8.93
C LYS A 138 -14.01 7.92 -9.99
N ALA A 139 -15.07 7.14 -9.88
CA ALA A 139 -16.29 7.45 -10.62
C ALA A 139 -16.82 8.82 -10.18
N TRP A 140 -17.12 9.71 -11.11
CA TRP A 140 -17.59 11.09 -10.85
C TRP A 140 -18.82 11.18 -9.92
N TYR A 141 -19.53 10.07 -9.74
CA TYR A 141 -20.72 9.93 -8.89
C TYR A 141 -20.41 9.32 -7.50
N SER A 142 -19.14 9.04 -7.17
CA SER A 142 -18.78 8.47 -5.87
C SER A 142 -18.63 9.59 -4.83
N PHE A 143 -19.52 9.61 -3.84
CA PHE A 143 -19.51 10.59 -2.74
C PHE A 143 -18.63 10.15 -1.55
N SER A 144 -18.05 8.96 -1.58
CA SER A 144 -17.22 8.45 -0.48
C SER A 144 -15.90 7.90 -1.00
N ALA A 145 -14.83 8.08 -0.20
CA ALA A 145 -13.53 7.48 -0.47
C ALA A 145 -13.67 5.96 -0.60
N PRO A 146 -13.06 5.34 -1.62
CA PRO A 146 -13.07 3.89 -1.78
C PRO A 146 -12.41 3.22 -0.58
N LYS A 147 -13.00 2.11 -0.10
CA LYS A 147 -12.48 1.32 1.00
C LYS A 147 -11.75 0.11 0.43
N LEU A 148 -10.51 -0.07 0.87
CA LEU A 148 -9.73 -1.28 0.62
C LEU A 148 -9.58 -2.02 1.94
N LYS A 149 -10.04 -3.26 1.99
CA LYS A 149 -9.88 -4.14 3.14
C LYS A 149 -8.89 -5.22 2.80
N LEU A 150 -7.80 -5.28 3.55
CA LEU A 150 -6.78 -6.30 3.41
C LEU A 150 -6.70 -7.16 4.68
N THR A 151 -6.43 -8.43 4.49
CA THR A 151 -6.11 -9.36 5.56
C THR A 151 -4.69 -9.85 5.38
N VAL A 152 -3.90 -9.76 6.45
CA VAL A 152 -2.59 -10.38 6.56
C VAL A 152 -2.72 -11.58 7.47
N ASP A 153 -2.59 -12.78 6.91
CA ASP A 153 -2.64 -14.02 7.67
C ASP A 153 -1.22 -14.53 7.95
N LEU A 154 -0.92 -14.69 9.24
CA LEU A 154 0.32 -15.26 9.75
C LEU A 154 0.04 -16.72 10.10
N GLU A 155 0.32 -17.61 9.15
CA GLU A 155 0.21 -19.05 9.31
C GLU A 155 1.42 -19.62 10.07
N ALA A 156 1.45 -20.93 10.29
CA ALA A 156 2.55 -21.60 11.00
C ALA A 156 3.94 -21.21 10.44
N LYS A 157 4.08 -21.19 9.11
CA LYS A 157 5.35 -20.92 8.40
C LYS A 157 5.21 -20.00 7.19
N ALA A 158 4.12 -19.27 7.06
CA ALA A 158 3.91 -18.38 5.92
C ALA A 158 3.14 -17.14 6.30
N VAL A 159 3.52 -15.99 5.72
CA VAL A 159 2.71 -14.78 5.72
C VAL A 159 2.05 -14.61 4.36
N LYS A 160 0.76 -14.26 4.37
CA LYS A 160 -0.03 -13.96 3.18
C LYS A 160 -0.70 -12.60 3.34
N ILE A 161 -0.98 -11.92 2.24
CA ILE A 161 -1.77 -10.68 2.21
C ILE A 161 -2.75 -10.76 1.05
N GLU A 162 -4.03 -10.58 1.35
CA GLU A 162 -5.11 -10.72 0.39
C GLU A 162 -6.20 -9.66 0.65
N GLU A 163 -7.03 -9.38 -0.35
CA GLU A 163 -8.26 -8.63 -0.10
C GLU A 163 -9.22 -9.46 0.75
N ALA A 164 -9.77 -8.82 1.79
CA ALA A 164 -10.79 -9.46 2.60
C ALA A 164 -12.01 -9.83 1.74
N LYS A 165 -12.39 -11.10 1.77
CA LYS A 165 -13.59 -11.57 1.07
C LYS A 165 -14.82 -10.83 1.61
N LYS A 166 -15.67 -10.38 0.68
CA LYS A 166 -16.96 -9.76 1.01
C LYS A 166 -17.90 -10.76 1.65
#